data_9201c87d68a2ee6157a0f321fafb3c09
#
_entry.id   9201c87d68a2ee6157a0f321fafb3c09
#
_cell.length_a   1.000
_cell.length_b   1.000
_cell.length_c   1.000
_cell.angle_alpha   90.00
_cell.angle_beta   90.00
_cell.angle_gamma   90.00
#
_symmetry.space_group_name_H-M   'P 1'
#
loop_
_entity.id
_entity.type
_entity.pdbx_description
1 polymer ?
#
loop_
_entity_poly.entity_id
_entity_poly.type
_entity_poly.pdbx_seq_one_letter_code
_entity_poly.pdbx_strand_id
1 'polypeptide(L)'
;MNKALLYKVKRLIFGMGLIASEFSIAEMPNSSAPADASVYFVQPLHGQIFKSQGPLSIDVVFGLSGMQVSPAGMAVANSGHHHLLINVENLPDLDKPLPATDSVRHFGKGQTSTKVTLPVGKHRLQLVLGNHVHIPHSPPVMSAVIEIEVQD
;
A
#
# COMPACT_ATOMS: atom_id res chain seq x y z
N MET A 1 -58.33 -34.06 59.35
CA MET A 1 -57.28 -34.84 58.69
C MET A 1 -57.29 -34.46 57.21
N ASN A 2 -56.37 -33.60 56.73
CA ASN A 2 -56.02 -33.54 55.35
C ASN A 2 -54.71 -32.73 55.24
N LYS A 3 -53.67 -33.40 54.83
CA LYS A 3 -52.31 -32.84 54.66
C LYS A 3 -52.27 -32.12 53.34
N ALA A 4 -52.05 -30.78 53.33
CA ALA A 4 -51.73 -30.00 52.13
C ALA A 4 -50.29 -30.19 51.78
N LEU A 5 -50.03 -30.72 50.60
CA LEU A 5 -48.70 -30.94 49.99
C LEU A 5 -48.24 -29.65 49.33
N LEU A 6 -47.21 -29.02 49.95
CA LEU A 6 -46.56 -27.82 49.35
C LEU A 6 -45.62 -28.23 48.20
N TYR A 7 -46.00 -27.92 46.98
CA TYR A 7 -45.09 -28.00 45.81
C TYR A 7 -44.20 -26.78 45.77
N LYS A 8 -42.90 -26.97 46.04
CA LYS A 8 -41.86 -25.95 45.78
C LYS A 8 -41.51 -25.98 44.31
N VAL A 9 -41.98 -25.00 43.55
CA VAL A 9 -41.51 -24.75 42.19
C VAL A 9 -40.15 -24.07 42.24
N LYS A 10 -39.07 -24.79 41.91
CA LYS A 10 -37.77 -24.21 41.65
C LYS A 10 -37.80 -23.51 40.30
N ARG A 11 -37.76 -22.19 40.31
CA ARG A 11 -37.51 -21.42 39.09
C ARG A 11 -36.03 -21.59 38.67
N LEU A 12 -35.82 -22.33 37.59
CA LEU A 12 -34.55 -22.44 36.92
C LEU A 12 -34.35 -21.15 36.09
N ILE A 13 -33.50 -20.22 36.55
CA ILE A 13 -33.14 -19.04 35.75
C ILE A 13 -32.08 -19.51 34.74
N PHE A 14 -32.50 -19.70 33.50
CA PHE A 14 -31.60 -19.97 32.38
C PHE A 14 -30.97 -18.63 31.98
N GLY A 15 -29.77 -18.34 32.52
CA GLY A 15 -28.99 -17.21 32.12
C GLY A 15 -28.46 -17.42 30.69
N MET A 16 -29.08 -16.78 29.72
CA MET A 16 -28.63 -16.73 28.36
C MET A 16 -27.43 -15.75 28.32
N GLY A 17 -26.22 -16.28 28.50
CA GLY A 17 -24.98 -15.54 28.34
C GLY A 17 -24.83 -15.13 26.86
N LEU A 18 -24.94 -13.84 26.59
CA LEU A 18 -24.62 -13.26 25.29
C LEU A 18 -23.10 -13.36 25.11
N ILE A 19 -22.63 -14.36 24.37
CA ILE A 19 -21.23 -14.44 23.96
C ILE A 19 -21.08 -13.40 22.84
N ALA A 20 -20.63 -12.20 23.20
CA ALA A 20 -20.13 -11.24 22.23
C ALA A 20 -18.82 -11.82 21.65
N SER A 21 -18.89 -12.39 20.47
CA SER A 21 -17.69 -12.73 19.71
C SER A 21 -17.05 -11.41 19.27
N GLU A 22 -15.97 -11.02 19.96
CA GLU A 22 -15.11 -9.96 19.49
C GLU A 22 -14.48 -10.43 18.17
N PHE A 23 -14.96 -9.88 17.07
CA PHE A 23 -14.24 -9.98 15.79
C PHE A 23 -12.96 -9.16 15.93
N SER A 24 -11.87 -9.81 16.30
CA SER A 24 -10.53 -9.25 16.14
C SER A 24 -10.29 -9.08 14.64
N ILE A 25 -10.26 -7.83 14.19
CA ILE A 25 -9.74 -7.52 12.86
C ILE A 25 -8.25 -7.80 12.95
N ALA A 26 -7.85 -8.98 12.45
CA ALA A 26 -6.42 -9.29 12.34
C ALA A 26 -5.79 -8.23 11.43
N GLU A 27 -4.84 -7.46 11.97
CA GLU A 27 -3.98 -6.61 11.15
C GLU A 27 -3.35 -7.49 10.08
N MET A 28 -3.50 -7.07 8.81
CA MET A 28 -2.88 -7.80 7.69
C MET A 28 -1.37 -7.60 7.79
N PRO A 29 -0.58 -8.65 8.04
CA PRO A 29 0.83 -8.48 8.30
C PRO A 29 1.54 -7.98 7.03
N ASN A 30 2.45 -7.01 7.20
CA ASN A 30 3.38 -6.62 6.16
C ASN A 30 4.19 -7.84 5.73
N SER A 31 4.36 -8.00 4.41
CA SER A 31 5.26 -9.03 3.89
C SER A 31 6.71 -8.63 4.16
N SER A 32 7.56 -9.55 4.60
CA SER A 32 8.99 -9.27 4.71
C SER A 32 9.62 -9.06 3.33
N ALA A 33 10.60 -8.15 3.24
CA ALA A 33 11.41 -7.97 2.05
C ALA A 33 12.81 -8.57 2.26
N PRO A 34 13.44 -9.16 1.21
CA PRO A 34 14.86 -9.50 1.24
C PRO A 34 15.71 -8.26 1.54
N ALA A 35 16.83 -8.45 2.24
CA ALA A 35 17.72 -7.35 2.64
C ALA A 35 18.37 -6.61 1.46
N ASP A 36 18.50 -7.26 0.31
CA ASP A 36 19.01 -6.73 -0.95
C ASP A 36 17.92 -6.20 -1.88
N ALA A 37 16.66 -6.20 -1.44
CA ALA A 37 15.55 -5.65 -2.21
C ALA A 37 15.73 -4.16 -2.43
N SER A 38 15.62 -3.71 -3.68
CA SER A 38 15.75 -2.30 -4.04
C SER A 38 14.85 -1.95 -5.20
N VAL A 39 14.11 -0.85 -5.06
CA VAL A 39 13.34 -0.22 -6.13
C VAL A 39 13.98 1.12 -6.50
N TYR A 40 14.03 1.44 -7.78
CA TYR A 40 14.72 2.62 -8.28
C TYR A 40 14.13 3.13 -9.59
N PHE A 41 14.43 4.39 -9.93
CA PHE A 41 14.10 4.94 -11.24
C PHE A 41 15.19 4.57 -12.24
N VAL A 42 14.79 3.98 -13.37
CA VAL A 42 15.63 3.84 -14.55
C VAL A 42 15.63 5.18 -15.29
N GLN A 43 14.47 5.80 -15.38
CA GLN A 43 14.26 7.18 -15.84
C GLN A 43 12.96 7.76 -15.22
N PRO A 44 12.88 9.11 -15.03
CA PRO A 44 13.96 10.08 -15.21
C PRO A 44 15.04 9.95 -14.14
N LEU A 45 16.21 10.56 -14.36
CA LEU A 45 17.27 10.65 -13.37
C LEU A 45 17.01 11.85 -12.42
N HIS A 46 17.57 11.77 -11.21
CA HIS A 46 17.55 12.91 -10.29
C HIS A 46 18.24 14.13 -10.92
N GLY A 47 17.61 15.29 -10.78
CA GLY A 47 18.11 16.56 -11.35
C GLY A 47 17.84 16.73 -12.84
N GLN A 48 17.12 15.82 -13.50
CA GLN A 48 16.83 15.94 -14.92
C GLN A 48 15.91 17.13 -15.19
N ILE A 49 16.27 17.92 -16.20
CA ILE A 49 15.52 19.08 -16.67
C ILE A 49 14.90 18.76 -18.03
N PHE A 50 13.63 19.06 -18.16
CA PHE A 50 12.88 18.95 -19.41
C PHE A 50 12.46 20.35 -19.87
N LYS A 51 12.55 20.63 -21.15
CA LYS A 51 12.10 21.90 -21.74
C LYS A 51 10.71 21.75 -22.38
N SER A 52 9.75 22.61 -21.97
CA SER A 52 8.40 22.63 -22.52
C SER A 52 7.68 23.92 -22.18
N GLN A 53 6.99 24.52 -23.12
CA GLN A 53 6.15 25.72 -22.90
C GLN A 53 4.80 25.42 -22.24
N GLY A 54 4.65 24.27 -21.62
CA GLY A 54 3.42 23.86 -20.95
C GLY A 54 3.56 22.47 -20.31
N PRO A 55 2.45 21.86 -19.89
CA PRO A 55 2.48 20.52 -19.31
C PRO A 55 3.14 19.52 -20.26
N LEU A 56 4.07 18.74 -19.73
CA LEU A 56 4.85 17.75 -20.50
C LEU A 56 4.55 16.35 -20.02
N SER A 57 4.31 15.43 -20.94
CA SER A 57 4.20 14.00 -20.65
C SER A 57 5.59 13.37 -20.73
N ILE A 58 6.10 12.88 -19.62
CA ILE A 58 7.40 12.24 -19.50
C ILE A 58 7.26 10.74 -19.27
N ASP A 59 8.19 9.97 -19.80
CA ASP A 59 8.30 8.54 -19.54
C ASP A 59 8.96 8.32 -18.17
N VAL A 60 8.32 7.48 -17.35
CA VAL A 60 8.87 7.05 -16.06
C VAL A 60 9.01 5.53 -16.10
N VAL A 61 10.24 5.04 -15.91
CA VAL A 61 10.57 3.62 -15.95
C VAL A 61 11.11 3.21 -14.60
N PHE A 62 10.57 2.12 -14.07
CA PHE A 62 10.86 1.57 -12.74
C PHE A 62 11.81 0.38 -12.84
N GLY A 63 12.77 0.30 -11.93
CA GLY A 63 13.64 -0.85 -11.73
C GLY A 63 13.36 -1.50 -10.38
N LEU A 64 13.54 -2.81 -10.32
CA LEU A 64 13.43 -3.62 -9.10
C LEU A 64 14.54 -4.66 -9.12
N SER A 65 15.24 -4.83 -7.99
CA SER A 65 16.22 -5.90 -7.78
C SER A 65 15.97 -6.59 -6.44
N GLY A 66 16.44 -7.83 -6.31
CA GLY A 66 16.24 -8.66 -5.11
C GLY A 66 14.82 -9.20 -4.93
N MET A 67 13.87 -8.76 -5.76
CA MET A 67 12.46 -9.19 -5.76
C MET A 67 11.91 -9.29 -7.17
N GLN A 68 10.70 -9.85 -7.29
CA GLN A 68 9.99 -9.97 -8.57
C GLN A 68 8.78 -9.01 -8.61
N VAL A 69 8.47 -8.53 -9.81
CA VAL A 69 7.22 -7.81 -10.04
C VAL A 69 6.09 -8.82 -10.19
N SER A 70 5.01 -8.63 -9.43
CA SER A 70 3.79 -9.45 -9.55
C SER A 70 2.55 -8.58 -9.57
N PRO A 71 1.47 -9.00 -10.22
CA PRO A 71 0.20 -8.30 -10.15
C PRO A 71 -0.38 -8.24 -8.73
N ALA A 72 -1.15 -7.19 -8.43
CA ALA A 72 -1.96 -7.10 -7.22
C ALA A 72 -2.93 -8.29 -7.12
N GLY A 73 -3.23 -8.73 -5.92
CA GLY A 73 -4.08 -9.89 -5.67
C GLY A 73 -3.37 -11.24 -5.77
N MET A 74 -2.14 -11.29 -6.31
CA MET A 74 -1.35 -12.52 -6.41
C MET A 74 -0.30 -12.57 -5.29
N ALA A 75 -0.53 -13.43 -4.28
CA ALA A 75 0.39 -13.64 -3.17
C ALA A 75 1.57 -14.53 -3.61
N VAL A 76 2.61 -13.91 -4.18
CA VAL A 76 3.87 -14.55 -4.58
C VAL A 76 4.96 -14.14 -3.61
N ALA A 77 5.76 -15.09 -3.14
CA ALA A 77 6.87 -14.81 -2.24
C ALA A 77 7.91 -13.88 -2.90
N ASN A 78 8.49 -12.96 -2.14
CA ASN A 78 9.49 -12.01 -2.60
C ASN A 78 9.06 -11.25 -3.87
N SER A 79 7.80 -10.80 -3.89
CA SER A 79 7.26 -10.06 -5.02
C SER A 79 6.37 -8.91 -4.57
N GLY A 80 6.13 -7.98 -5.49
CA GLY A 80 5.24 -6.87 -5.28
C GLY A 80 4.97 -6.10 -6.56
N HIS A 81 4.24 -5.01 -6.44
CA HIS A 81 3.96 -4.11 -7.56
C HIS A 81 4.27 -2.66 -7.18
N HIS A 82 4.59 -1.88 -8.20
CA HIS A 82 5.02 -0.50 -8.01
C HIS A 82 3.87 0.44 -7.66
N HIS A 83 4.18 1.41 -6.80
CA HIS A 83 3.41 2.63 -6.60
C HIS A 83 4.34 3.82 -6.85
N LEU A 84 3.84 4.83 -7.54
CA LEU A 84 4.56 6.08 -7.82
C LEU A 84 3.93 7.22 -7.03
N LEU A 85 4.71 7.82 -6.16
CA LEU A 85 4.35 9.02 -5.40
C LEU A 85 4.82 10.24 -6.19
N ILE A 86 3.91 11.19 -6.43
CA ILE A 86 4.15 12.41 -7.20
C ILE A 86 3.84 13.60 -6.30
N ASN A 87 4.85 14.41 -5.99
CA ASN A 87 4.74 15.61 -5.13
C ASN A 87 4.11 15.32 -3.76
N VAL A 88 4.35 14.13 -3.22
CA VAL A 88 3.89 13.76 -1.88
C VAL A 88 4.92 14.25 -0.85
N GLU A 89 4.49 15.15 0.04
CA GLU A 89 5.36 15.68 1.11
C GLU A 89 5.37 14.76 2.33
N ASN A 90 4.20 14.30 2.74
CA ASN A 90 4.03 13.38 3.86
C ASN A 90 3.68 12.00 3.34
N LEU A 91 4.52 11.02 3.66
CA LEU A 91 4.26 9.63 3.25
C LEU A 91 2.92 9.14 3.82
N PRO A 92 2.17 8.33 3.07
CA PRO A 92 1.04 7.61 3.63
C PRO A 92 1.50 6.64 4.73
N ASP A 93 0.54 6.15 5.51
CA ASP A 93 0.79 5.11 6.50
C ASP A 93 1.30 3.83 5.79
N LEU A 94 2.56 3.45 6.07
CA LEU A 94 3.23 2.32 5.42
C LEU A 94 2.82 0.95 5.99
N ASP A 95 2.06 0.93 7.09
CA ASP A 95 1.51 -0.28 7.68
C ASP A 95 0.09 -0.60 7.15
N LYS A 96 -0.40 0.22 6.22
CA LYS A 96 -1.73 0.10 5.61
C LYS A 96 -1.64 0.02 4.08
N PRO A 97 -2.72 -0.44 3.41
CA PRO A 97 -2.79 -0.37 1.97
C PRO A 97 -2.60 1.06 1.47
N LEU A 98 -1.68 1.23 0.52
CA LEU A 98 -1.43 2.53 -0.09
C LEU A 98 -2.68 3.02 -0.82
N PRO A 99 -3.05 4.31 -0.68
CA PRO A 99 -4.19 4.85 -1.39
C PRO A 99 -3.93 4.90 -2.90
N ALA A 100 -4.97 4.79 -3.70
CA ALA A 100 -4.91 5.03 -5.14
C ALA A 100 -5.49 6.43 -5.42
N THR A 101 -4.60 7.40 -5.70
CA THR A 101 -4.93 8.80 -5.97
C THR A 101 -4.11 9.32 -7.15
N ASP A 102 -4.33 10.56 -7.59
CA ASP A 102 -3.50 11.19 -8.61
C ASP A 102 -2.05 11.37 -8.16
N SER A 103 -1.82 11.56 -6.84
CA SER A 103 -0.48 11.70 -6.26
C SER A 103 0.14 10.38 -5.83
N VAL A 104 -0.63 9.31 -5.68
CA VAL A 104 -0.14 7.96 -5.37
C VAL A 104 -0.71 6.99 -6.40
N ARG A 105 0.02 6.80 -7.48
CA ARG A 105 -0.41 5.99 -8.62
C ARG A 105 -0.06 4.52 -8.42
N HIS A 106 -1.02 3.67 -8.69
CA HIS A 106 -0.96 2.24 -8.49
C HIS A 106 -0.75 1.48 -9.81
N PHE A 107 0.19 0.54 -9.83
CA PHE A 107 0.55 -0.26 -11.02
C PHE A 107 0.27 -1.76 -10.80
N GLY A 108 -0.98 -2.05 -10.43
CA GLY A 108 -1.42 -3.38 -9.99
C GLY A 108 -1.47 -4.48 -11.05
N LYS A 109 -1.15 -4.18 -12.31
CA LYS A 109 -1.00 -5.22 -13.35
C LYS A 109 0.46 -5.66 -13.54
N GLY A 110 1.37 -5.21 -12.68
CA GLY A 110 2.79 -5.50 -12.82
C GLY A 110 3.51 -4.63 -13.84
N GLN A 111 3.00 -3.42 -14.12
CA GLN A 111 3.66 -2.47 -15.02
C GLN A 111 4.98 -1.99 -14.41
N THR A 112 5.99 -1.85 -15.27
CA THR A 112 7.31 -1.32 -14.92
C THR A 112 7.61 0.04 -15.56
N SER A 113 6.61 0.65 -16.17
CA SER A 113 6.71 1.98 -16.77
C SER A 113 5.36 2.66 -16.87
N THR A 114 5.38 3.98 -16.99
CA THR A 114 4.20 4.82 -17.21
C THR A 114 4.58 6.12 -17.87
N LYS A 115 3.55 6.87 -18.32
CA LYS A 115 3.68 8.29 -18.68
C LYS A 115 3.02 9.15 -17.60
N VAL A 116 3.71 10.22 -17.22
CA VAL A 116 3.22 11.20 -16.24
C VAL A 116 3.22 12.57 -16.89
N THR A 117 2.07 13.24 -16.93
CA THR A 117 1.99 14.62 -17.40
C THR A 117 2.18 15.56 -16.20
N LEU A 118 3.22 16.39 -16.28
CA LEU A 118 3.60 17.34 -15.24
C LEU A 118 3.55 18.76 -15.78
N PRO A 119 3.03 19.74 -15.02
CA PRO A 119 3.11 21.14 -15.38
C PRO A 119 4.55 21.66 -15.32
N VAL A 120 4.77 22.86 -15.80
CA VAL A 120 6.03 23.60 -15.60
C VAL A 120 6.27 23.75 -14.09
N GLY A 121 7.51 23.51 -13.65
CA GLY A 121 7.93 23.59 -12.27
C GLY A 121 8.76 22.40 -11.81
N LYS A 122 9.09 22.37 -10.51
CA LYS A 122 9.83 21.30 -9.86
C LYS A 122 8.88 20.22 -9.36
N HIS A 123 9.29 18.98 -9.53
CA HIS A 123 8.50 17.81 -9.14
C HIS A 123 9.36 16.81 -8.37
N ARG A 124 8.76 16.21 -7.37
CA ARG A 124 9.35 15.14 -6.56
C ARG A 124 8.66 13.83 -6.89
N LEU A 125 9.45 12.80 -7.18
CA LEU A 125 8.96 11.46 -7.49
C LEU A 125 9.62 10.46 -6.54
N GLN A 126 8.85 9.47 -6.08
CA GLN A 126 9.35 8.37 -5.27
C GLN A 126 8.60 7.08 -5.61
N LEU A 127 9.30 5.95 -5.55
CA LEU A 127 8.70 4.63 -5.74
C LEU A 127 8.56 3.93 -4.40
N VAL A 128 7.46 3.20 -4.25
CA VAL A 128 7.19 2.28 -3.13
C VAL A 128 6.71 0.96 -3.71
N LEU A 129 7.24 -0.15 -3.23
CA LEU A 129 6.76 -1.48 -3.60
C LEU A 129 5.70 -1.95 -2.60
N GLY A 130 4.50 -2.23 -3.08
CA GLY A 130 3.41 -2.81 -2.30
C GLY A 130 3.28 -4.31 -2.54
N ASN A 131 2.87 -5.05 -1.53
CA ASN A 131 2.56 -6.47 -1.63
C ASN A 131 1.21 -6.70 -2.36
N HIS A 132 0.76 -7.94 -2.46
CA HIS A 132 -0.47 -8.31 -3.17
C HIS A 132 -1.75 -7.61 -2.68
N VAL A 133 -1.76 -7.04 -1.47
CA VAL A 133 -2.86 -6.26 -0.90
C VAL A 133 -2.51 -4.77 -0.73
N HIS A 134 -1.50 -4.29 -1.46
CA HIS A 134 -1.07 -2.87 -1.52
C HIS A 134 -0.37 -2.36 -0.26
N ILE A 135 -0.06 -3.21 0.71
CA ILE A 135 0.68 -2.82 1.91
C ILE A 135 2.19 -2.84 1.58
N PRO A 136 2.95 -1.79 1.88
CA PRO A 136 4.40 -1.80 1.77
C PRO A 136 5.04 -2.95 2.54
N HIS A 137 6.17 -3.45 2.06
CA HIS A 137 6.93 -4.48 2.76
C HIS A 137 7.55 -3.97 4.07
N SER A 138 7.94 -4.86 4.95
CA SER A 138 8.67 -4.54 6.18
C SER A 138 10.04 -5.25 6.19
N PRO A 139 11.17 -4.49 6.13
CA PRO A 139 11.24 -3.03 5.96
C PRO A 139 10.67 -2.56 4.61
N PRO A 140 10.20 -1.31 4.50
CA PRO A 140 9.66 -0.78 3.25
C PRO A 140 10.68 -0.77 2.12
N VAL A 141 10.32 -1.29 0.96
CA VAL A 141 11.13 -1.21 -0.26
C VAL A 141 10.74 0.05 -1.01
N MET A 142 11.57 1.10 -0.84
CA MET A 142 11.33 2.43 -1.36
C MET A 142 12.56 2.97 -2.07
N SER A 143 12.35 3.75 -3.14
CA SER A 143 13.44 4.48 -3.79
C SER A 143 13.85 5.71 -2.98
N ALA A 144 15.04 6.23 -3.29
CA ALA A 144 15.31 7.63 -3.00
C ALA A 144 14.27 8.53 -3.68
N VAL A 145 13.98 9.68 -3.08
CA VAL A 145 13.22 10.73 -3.75
C VAL A 145 14.09 11.33 -4.84
N ILE A 146 13.58 11.39 -6.07
CA ILE A 146 14.20 12.15 -7.13
C ILE A 146 13.46 13.48 -7.34
N GLU A 147 14.19 14.52 -7.68
CA GLU A 147 13.66 15.81 -8.10
C GLU A 147 13.95 15.99 -9.58
N ILE A 148 12.95 16.46 -10.32
CA ILE A 148 13.05 16.79 -11.73
C ILE A 148 12.39 18.14 -11.96
N GLU A 149 12.67 18.78 -13.08
CA GLU A 149 12.10 20.08 -13.40
C GLU A 149 11.60 20.13 -14.84
N VAL A 150 10.39 20.64 -15.03
CA VAL A 150 9.88 21.06 -16.34
C VAL A 150 10.03 22.58 -16.43
N GLN A 151 10.87 23.06 -17.33
CA GLN A 151 11.17 24.48 -17.54
C GLN A 151 10.60 24.96 -18.87
N ASP A 152 10.25 26.24 -18.91
CA ASP A 152 9.93 26.93 -20.17
C ASP A 152 11.12 27.01 -21.12
#